data_5ae10a51762f3efd6dcbc42eaf7a2132
#
_entry.id   5ae10a51762f3efd6dcbc42eaf7a2132
#
_cell.length_a   1.000
_cell.length_b   1.000
_cell.length_c   1.000
_cell.angle_alpha   90.00
_cell.angle_beta   90.00
_cell.angle_gamma   90.00
#
_symmetry.space_group_name_H-M   'P 1'
#
loop_
_entity.id
_entity.type
_entity.pdbx_description
1 polymer ?
#
loop_
_entity_poly.entity_id
_entity_poly.type
_entity_poly.pdbx_seq_one_letter_code
_entity_poly.pdbx_strand_id
1 'polypeptide(L)' 'MKFVIAEISFFERLGYNTKYWRKNKDESKTICHLEYAEILAHDLDKNENIQIVDASEAQDIMATEEWSWEE' A
#
# COMPACT_ATOMS: atom_id res chain seq x y z
N MET A 1 13.30 -0.62 -1.89
CA MET A 1 11.97 -0.13 -1.52
C MET A 1 10.91 -1.18 -1.81
N LYS A 2 9.90 -1.25 -1.02
CA LYS A 2 8.82 -2.21 -1.17
C LYS A 2 7.49 -1.49 -1.34
N PHE A 3 6.53 -2.17 -1.93
CA PHE A 3 5.17 -1.68 -2.00
C PHE A 3 4.35 -2.36 -0.92
N VAL A 4 3.54 -1.58 -0.23
CA VAL A 4 2.69 -2.05 0.86
C VAL A 4 1.24 -1.81 0.47
N ILE A 5 0.43 -2.85 0.57
CA ILE A 5 -1.00 -2.80 0.23
C ILE A 5 -1.79 -3.08 1.50
N ALA A 6 -2.68 -2.16 1.85
CA ALA A 6 -3.52 -2.31 3.03
C ALA A 6 -4.75 -1.42 2.90
N GLU A 7 -5.68 -1.57 3.82
CA GLU A 7 -6.83 -0.68 3.91
C GLU A 7 -6.38 0.76 4.15
N ILE A 8 -7.09 1.70 3.56
CA ILE A 8 -6.77 3.12 3.68
C ILE A 8 -6.76 3.56 5.15
N SER A 9 -7.74 3.12 5.92
CA SER A 9 -7.84 3.46 7.33
C SER A 9 -6.63 3.03 8.15
N PHE A 10 -6.01 1.93 7.76
CA PHE A 10 -4.80 1.45 8.42
C PHE A 10 -3.65 2.45 8.29
N PHE A 11 -3.42 2.94 7.07
CA PHE A 11 -2.37 3.93 6.84
C PHE A 11 -2.68 5.27 7.50
N GLU A 12 -3.93 5.66 7.52
CA GLU A 12 -4.34 6.90 8.18
C GLU A 12 -4.05 6.86 9.68
N ARG A 13 -4.29 5.71 10.32
CA ARG A 13 -3.96 5.54 11.74
C ARG A 13 -2.47 5.66 12.03
N LEU A 14 -1.64 5.32 11.06
CA LEU A 14 -0.19 5.48 11.19
C LEU A 14 0.29 6.90 10.90
N GLY A 15 -0.61 7.79 10.50
CA GLY A 15 -0.27 9.17 10.22
C GLY A 15 0.11 9.46 8.78
N TYR A 16 -0.10 8.53 7.86
CA TYR A 16 0.20 8.74 6.45
C TYR A 16 -0.96 9.44 5.75
N ASN A 17 -0.61 10.37 4.86
CA ASN A 17 -1.58 11.01 3.99
C ASN A 17 -1.73 10.18 2.72
N THR A 18 -2.85 9.49 2.59
CA THR A 18 -3.09 8.57 1.47
C THR A 18 -3.76 9.23 0.27
N LYS A 19 -3.99 10.52 0.31
CA LYS A 19 -4.73 11.24 -0.73
C LYS A 19 -4.14 11.04 -2.13
N TYR A 20 -2.82 10.97 -2.25
CA TYR A 20 -2.13 10.89 -3.53
C TYR A 20 -1.61 9.50 -3.85
N TRP A 21 -2.01 8.48 -3.07
CA TRP A 21 -1.58 7.12 -3.31
C TRP A 21 -2.54 6.41 -4.26
N ARG A 22 -2.05 5.36 -4.90
CA ARG A 22 -2.91 4.54 -5.74
C ARG A 22 -3.92 3.78 -4.92
N LYS A 23 -5.14 3.71 -5.44
CA LYS A 23 -6.24 3.00 -4.78
C LYS A 23 -6.85 1.99 -5.73
N ASN A 24 -7.42 0.94 -5.17
CA ASN A 24 -8.15 -0.03 -5.96
C ASN A 24 -9.50 0.55 -6.40
N LYS A 25 -10.22 -0.21 -7.22
CA LYS A 25 -11.43 0.27 -7.90
C LYS A 25 -12.50 0.81 -6.95
N ASP A 26 -12.70 0.15 -5.80
CA ASP A 26 -13.70 0.56 -4.82
C ASP A 26 -13.14 1.47 -3.72
N GLU A 27 -11.89 1.87 -3.86
CA GLU A 27 -11.19 2.74 -2.91
C GLU A 27 -11.09 2.19 -1.49
N SER A 28 -11.22 0.87 -1.33
CA SER A 28 -11.12 0.24 -0.01
C SER A 28 -9.67 0.03 0.43
N LYS A 29 -8.76 -0.12 -0.53
CA LYS A 29 -7.35 -0.35 -0.26
C LYS A 29 -6.48 0.63 -1.01
N THR A 30 -5.31 0.87 -0.48
CA THR A 30 -4.31 1.69 -1.15
C THR A 30 -2.97 0.97 -1.20
N ILE A 31 -2.16 1.34 -2.18
CA ILE A 31 -0.81 0.83 -2.32
C ILE A 31 0.15 2.01 -2.25
N CYS A 32 1.18 1.88 -1.46
CA CYS A 32 2.20 2.90 -1.37
C CYS A 32 3.60 2.30 -1.38
N HIS A 33 4.55 3.16 -1.69
CA HIS A 33 5.96 2.81 -1.81
C HIS A 33 6.65 3.23 -0.52
N LEU A 34 7.12 2.27 0.28
CA LEU A 34 7.79 2.56 1.55
C LEU A 34 9.21 2.02 1.54
N GLU A 35 10.08 2.70 2.25
CA GLU A 35 11.42 2.19 2.49
C GLU A 35 11.36 1.06 3.53
N TYR A 36 12.31 0.14 3.44
CA TYR A 36 12.35 -1.00 4.34
C TYR A 36 12.43 -0.55 5.81
N ALA A 37 13.14 0.54 6.08
CA ALA A 37 13.24 1.07 7.43
C ALA A 37 11.88 1.47 8.01
N GLU A 38 11.00 2.05 7.19
CA GLU A 38 9.66 2.42 7.63
C GLU A 38 8.79 1.20 7.89
N ILE A 39 8.94 0.17 7.04
CA ILE A 39 8.23 -1.10 7.23
C ILE A 39 8.58 -1.70 8.59
N LEU A 40 9.86 -1.72 8.93
CA LEU A 40 10.30 -2.26 10.22
C LEU A 40 9.88 -1.38 11.39
N ALA A 41 9.92 -0.06 11.22
CA ALA A 41 9.58 0.88 12.29
C ALA A 41 8.12 0.73 12.75
N HIS A 42 7.22 0.33 11.84
CA HIS A 42 5.80 0.15 12.15
C HIS A 42 5.41 -1.32 12.26
N ASP A 43 6.37 -2.24 12.28
CA ASP A 43 6.13 -3.69 12.33
C ASP A 43 5.18 -4.19 11.24
N LEU A 44 5.21 -3.56 10.08
CA LEU A 44 4.29 -3.91 8.99
C LEU A 44 4.55 -5.31 8.45
N ASP A 45 5.78 -5.77 8.51
CA ASP A 45 6.17 -7.10 8.06
C ASP A 45 5.54 -8.23 8.89
N LYS A 46 5.01 -7.92 10.07
CA LYS A 46 4.38 -8.89 10.98
C LYS A 46 2.85 -8.82 10.95
N ASN A 47 2.28 -7.91 10.19
CA ASN A 47 0.84 -7.71 10.17
C ASN A 47 0.21 -8.55 9.07
N GLU A 48 -0.67 -9.47 9.44
CA GLU A 48 -1.33 -10.39 8.51
C GLU A 48 -2.34 -9.71 7.60
N ASN A 49 -2.77 -8.51 7.92
CA ASN A 49 -3.79 -7.78 7.17
C ASN A 49 -3.21 -6.89 6.08
N ILE A 50 -1.90 -6.87 5.95
CA ILE A 50 -1.22 -6.09 4.90
C ILE A 50 -0.42 -7.02 4.01
N GLN A 51 -0.20 -6.56 2.79
CA GLN A 51 0.58 -7.28 1.80
C GLN A 51 1.81 -6.45 1.45
N ILE A 52 2.99 -7.06 1.51
CA ILE A 52 4.24 -6.40 1.14
C ILE A 52 4.77 -7.12 -0.10
N VAL A 53 4.94 -6.38 -1.19
CA VAL A 53 5.33 -6.94 -2.48
C VAL A 53 6.46 -6.12 -3.10
N ASP A 54 7.17 -6.72 -4.03
CA ASP A 54 8.17 -6.00 -4.80
C ASP A 54 7.52 -5.27 -5.99
N ALA A 55 8.32 -4.54 -6.75
CA ALA A 55 7.80 -3.70 -7.83
C ALA A 55 7.11 -4.51 -8.93
N SER A 56 7.62 -5.69 -9.28
CA SER A 56 7.03 -6.50 -10.34
C SER A 56 5.68 -7.05 -9.92
N GLU A 57 5.56 -7.54 -8.69
CA GLU A 57 4.28 -8.00 -8.15
C GLU A 57 3.27 -6.87 -8.03
N ALA A 58 3.72 -5.69 -7.61
CA ALA A 58 2.85 -4.52 -7.51
C ALA A 58 2.27 -4.13 -8.87
N GLN A 59 3.09 -4.16 -9.91
CA GLN A 59 2.62 -3.86 -11.25
C GLN A 59 1.57 -4.86 -11.73
N ASP A 60 1.78 -6.14 -11.46
CA ASP A 60 0.82 -7.17 -11.83
C ASP A 60 -0.51 -7.00 -11.10
N ILE A 61 -0.46 -6.70 -9.80
CA ILE A 61 -1.66 -6.47 -9.01
C ILE A 61 -2.43 -5.25 -9.54
N MET A 62 -1.72 -4.16 -9.79
CA MET A 62 -2.36 -2.94 -10.28
C MET A 62 -2.97 -3.12 -11.66
N ALA A 63 -2.34 -3.90 -12.53
CA ALA A 63 -2.88 -4.20 -13.85
C ALA A 63 -4.12 -5.09 -13.77
N THR A 64 -4.11 -6.07 -12.88
CA THR A 64 -5.19 -7.04 -12.73
C THR A 64 -6.41 -6.45 -12.02
N GLU A 65 -6.19 -5.63 -11.00
CA GLU A 65 -7.25 -5.11 -10.15
C GLU A 65 -7.74 -3.71 -10.54
N GLU A 66 -7.24 -3.17 -11.64
CA GLU A 66 -7.64 -1.85 -12.16
C GLU A 66 -7.42 -0.72 -11.15
N TRP A 67 -6.25 -0.68 -10.56
CA TRP A 67 -5.88 0.39 -9.62
C TRP A 67 -5.79 1.74 -10.36
N SER A 68 -6.15 2.80 -9.67
CA SER A 68 -6.09 4.16 -10.20
C SER A 68 -5.19 5.05 -9.33
N TRP A 69 -4.71 6.16 -9.93
CA TRP A 69 -3.98 7.18 -9.18
C TRP A 69 -4.98 8.21 -8.64
N GLU A 70 -4.78 8.56 -7.38
CA GLU A 70 -5.43 9.71 -6.77
C GLU A 70 -4.44 10.88 -6.78
N GLU A 71 -4.82 11.95 -7.40
CA GLU A 71 -3.99 13.16 -7.45
C GLU A 71 -4.60 14.31 -6.69
#